data_ec0fced382c27f310cb1281198de98f4
#
_entry.id   ec0fced382c27f310cb1281198de98f4
#
_cell.length_a   1.000
_cell.length_b   1.000
_cell.length_c   1.000
_cell.angle_alpha   90.00
_cell.angle_beta   90.00
_cell.angle_gamma   90.00
#
_symmetry.space_group_name_H-M   'P 1'
#
loop_
_entity.id
_entity.type
_entity.pdbx_description
1 polymer ?
#
loop_
_entity_poly.entity_id
_entity_poly.type
_entity_poly.pdbx_seq_one_letter_code
_entity_poly.pdbx_strand_id
1 'polypeptide(L)'
;MKKVILIMSIALSFIGCTHEGPHTGCDEGSLNLLFTYDGNTADFDRTIAEDIELYLYDGQGKKIDKRHIPYENIKGGKPYPLELPYSGNAYLVAWTLTGDEDIKKVSPALFDDENYATARFSMSEHTTRGASSYNGSIQELFLKSMAFTQNPQENRTLNVDVRKQLCSISVTIEEGGSFATQYPGILSMAIYGSSYSYNVAEDKQNGSRIVIEDSFSYMESSNEYVAENKVMPASFDSATGQGDNIVVTILEGGTACLSVDTETKAQRGVQINVVIRPTKMDAIITVGSWQIRKAVTVL
;
A
#
# COMPACT_ATOMS: atom_id res chain seq x y z
N MET A 1 -65.87 -54.25 8.31
CA MET A 1 -65.79 -52.92 8.97
C MET A 1 -64.46 -52.62 9.68
N LYS A 2 -63.29 -53.25 9.32
CA LYS A 2 -61.96 -53.00 9.92
C LYS A 2 -60.94 -52.32 9.01
N LYS A 3 -61.33 -52.03 7.74
CA LYS A 3 -60.40 -51.42 6.75
C LYS A 3 -60.66 -49.93 6.49
N VAL A 4 -61.71 -49.33 7.04
CA VAL A 4 -62.03 -47.90 6.81
C VAL A 4 -61.38 -46.98 7.91
N ILE A 5 -61.06 -47.54 9.05
CA ILE A 5 -60.48 -46.74 10.17
C ILE A 5 -58.95 -46.45 9.99
N LEU A 6 -58.26 -47.28 9.17
CA LEU A 6 -56.80 -47.07 8.94
C LEU A 6 -56.45 -45.96 7.96
N ILE A 7 -57.39 -45.61 7.08
CA ILE A 7 -57.16 -44.55 6.08
C ILE A 7 -57.36 -43.14 6.66
N MET A 8 -58.20 -43.07 7.70
CA MET A 8 -58.51 -41.77 8.33
C MET A 8 -57.45 -41.29 9.31
N SER A 9 -56.50 -42.16 9.78
CA SER A 9 -55.42 -41.81 10.67
C SER A 9 -54.18 -41.26 9.97
N ILE A 10 -54.06 -41.45 8.63
CA ILE A 10 -52.93 -40.98 7.84
C ILE A 10 -53.20 -39.57 7.27
N ALA A 11 -54.45 -39.14 7.18
CA ALA A 11 -54.83 -37.84 6.66
C ALA A 11 -54.68 -36.66 7.68
N LEU A 12 -54.48 -36.96 8.97
CA LEU A 12 -54.35 -35.95 10.02
C LEU A 12 -52.87 -35.58 10.35
N SER A 13 -51.91 -36.23 9.71
CA SER A 13 -50.49 -35.97 9.98
C SER A 13 -49.86 -34.87 9.08
N PHE A 14 -50.62 -34.31 8.16
CA PHE A 14 -50.15 -33.27 7.22
C PHE A 14 -50.70 -31.84 7.49
N ILE A 15 -51.39 -31.64 8.61
CA ILE A 15 -51.73 -30.31 9.07
C ILE A 15 -50.68 -29.90 10.13
N GLY A 16 -49.42 -30.00 9.76
CA GLY A 16 -48.27 -29.45 10.49
C GLY A 16 -47.98 -28.07 9.94
N CYS A 17 -48.44 -27.08 10.64
CA CYS A 17 -47.94 -25.73 10.75
C CYS A 17 -47.17 -25.15 9.52
N THR A 18 -47.91 -24.70 8.54
CA THR A 18 -47.49 -23.48 7.82
C THR A 18 -48.07 -22.27 8.56
N HIS A 19 -47.65 -22.06 9.77
CA HIS A 19 -47.75 -20.74 10.38
C HIS A 19 -46.48 -19.99 9.93
N GLU A 20 -46.43 -19.62 8.67
CA GLU A 20 -45.69 -18.44 8.27
C GLU A 20 -46.39 -17.25 8.90
N GLY A 21 -46.12 -17.05 10.21
CA GLY A 21 -46.30 -15.74 10.80
C GLY A 21 -45.45 -14.78 9.95
N PRO A 22 -45.83 -13.50 9.88
CA PRO A 22 -44.93 -12.53 9.27
C PRO A 22 -43.58 -12.74 9.92
N HIS A 23 -42.56 -13.06 9.12
CA HIS A 23 -41.18 -13.00 9.58
C HIS A 23 -41.00 -11.56 10.08
N THR A 24 -41.28 -11.37 11.35
CA THR A 24 -40.70 -10.21 12.09
C THR A 24 -39.25 -10.43 11.87
N GLY A 25 -38.68 -9.63 10.94
CA GLY A 25 -37.34 -9.79 10.45
C GLY A 25 -36.41 -10.10 11.62
N CYS A 26 -35.76 -11.22 11.57
CA CYS A 26 -34.49 -11.31 12.28
C CYS A 26 -33.79 -10.04 11.88
N ASP A 27 -33.57 -9.14 12.82
CA ASP A 27 -32.76 -7.95 12.59
C ASP A 27 -31.43 -8.50 12.06
N GLU A 28 -31.31 -8.51 10.71
CA GLU A 28 -30.06 -8.90 10.08
C GLU A 28 -29.05 -7.86 10.54
N GLY A 29 -28.09 -8.31 11.31
CA GLY A 29 -27.05 -7.43 11.82
C GLY A 29 -26.35 -6.76 10.66
N SER A 30 -26.00 -5.51 10.82
CA SER A 30 -25.28 -4.73 9.81
C SER A 30 -23.79 -4.69 10.13
N LEU A 31 -22.97 -4.99 9.13
CA LEU A 31 -21.54 -4.72 9.19
C LEU A 31 -21.26 -3.42 8.46
N ASN A 32 -20.60 -2.49 9.14
CA ASN A 32 -20.18 -1.24 8.56
C ASN A 32 -18.64 -1.13 8.58
N LEU A 33 -18.06 -0.51 7.57
CA LEU A 33 -16.65 -0.17 7.53
C LEU A 33 -16.50 1.34 7.78
N LEU A 34 -15.71 1.70 8.77
CA LEU A 34 -15.31 3.07 9.03
C LEU A 34 -13.86 3.23 8.57
N PHE A 35 -13.65 3.94 7.48
CA PHE A 35 -12.32 4.20 6.98
C PHE A 35 -11.68 5.37 7.74
N THR A 36 -10.43 5.17 8.12
CA THR A 36 -9.60 6.18 8.77
C THR A 36 -8.21 6.19 8.11
N TYR A 37 -7.54 7.32 8.21
CA TYR A 37 -6.16 7.49 7.82
C TYR A 37 -5.33 7.84 9.07
N ASP A 38 -4.35 7.00 9.41
CA ASP A 38 -3.56 7.12 10.63
C ASP A 38 -4.41 7.40 11.89
N GLY A 39 -5.59 6.75 11.98
CA GLY A 39 -6.54 6.90 13.06
C GLY A 39 -7.46 8.13 12.98
N ASN A 40 -7.32 8.97 11.96
CA ASN A 40 -8.10 10.20 11.80
C ASN A 40 -9.13 10.08 10.66
N THR A 41 -10.41 10.26 10.98
CA THR A 41 -11.50 10.26 9.98
C THR A 41 -11.62 11.58 9.22
N ALA A 42 -11.17 12.69 9.82
CA ALA A 42 -11.27 14.01 9.20
C ALA A 42 -10.28 14.21 8.06
N ASP A 43 -9.14 13.50 8.12
CA ASP A 43 -8.08 13.61 7.11
C ASP A 43 -8.26 12.63 5.94
N PHE A 44 -9.33 11.83 5.95
CA PHE A 44 -9.70 11.00 4.82
C PHE A 44 -10.37 11.88 3.77
N ASP A 45 -9.59 12.74 3.18
CA ASP A 45 -10.02 13.69 2.17
C ASP A 45 -9.35 13.35 0.82
N ARG A 46 -9.89 13.92 -0.26
CA ARG A 46 -9.46 13.64 -1.63
C ARG A 46 -8.01 14.01 -1.94
N THR A 47 -7.37 14.84 -1.12
CA THR A 47 -5.95 15.21 -1.27
C THR A 47 -5.02 14.10 -0.81
N ILE A 48 -5.52 13.18 0.04
CA ILE A 48 -4.73 12.09 0.62
C ILE A 48 -5.06 10.76 -0.03
N ALA A 49 -6.35 10.50 -0.27
CA ALA A 49 -6.82 9.23 -0.80
C ALA A 49 -7.94 9.43 -1.79
N GLU A 50 -7.97 8.58 -2.80
CA GLU A 50 -9.06 8.46 -3.76
C GLU A 50 -10.08 7.40 -3.31
N ASP A 51 -10.70 6.79 -4.29
CA ASP A 51 -11.60 5.67 -4.09
C ASP A 51 -10.88 4.48 -3.45
N ILE A 52 -11.57 3.70 -2.66
CA ILE A 52 -11.03 2.50 -2.01
C ILE A 52 -11.31 1.29 -2.86
N GLU A 53 -10.27 0.51 -3.15
CA GLU A 53 -10.39 -0.87 -3.64
C GLU A 53 -10.45 -1.81 -2.43
N LEU A 54 -11.56 -2.53 -2.30
CA LEU A 54 -11.80 -3.48 -1.21
C LEU A 54 -11.87 -4.90 -1.76
N TYR A 55 -11.07 -5.80 -1.19
CA TYR A 55 -11.09 -7.22 -1.48
C TYR A 55 -11.49 -7.99 -0.23
N LEU A 56 -12.36 -8.97 -0.39
CA LEU A 56 -12.90 -9.78 0.69
C LEU A 56 -12.60 -11.25 0.42
N TYR A 57 -12.19 -11.95 1.47
CA TYR A 57 -11.83 -13.35 1.42
C TYR A 57 -12.55 -14.11 2.53
N ASP A 58 -12.91 -15.37 2.26
CA ASP A 58 -13.48 -16.28 3.26
C ASP A 58 -12.42 -16.73 4.29
N GLY A 59 -12.84 -17.54 5.27
CA GLY A 59 -11.95 -18.05 6.32
C GLY A 59 -10.86 -19.00 5.81
N GLN A 60 -10.96 -19.49 4.59
CA GLN A 60 -9.93 -20.28 3.89
C GLN A 60 -9.00 -19.40 3.04
N GLY A 61 -9.27 -18.10 2.99
CA GLY A 61 -8.49 -17.15 2.23
C GLY A 61 -8.86 -17.04 0.75
N LYS A 62 -9.95 -17.69 0.29
CA LYS A 62 -10.42 -17.57 -1.08
C LYS A 62 -11.16 -16.26 -1.27
N LYS A 63 -10.87 -15.54 -2.35
CA LYS A 63 -11.60 -14.32 -2.71
C LYS A 63 -13.08 -14.59 -2.93
N ILE A 64 -13.93 -13.81 -2.28
CA ILE A 64 -15.38 -13.91 -2.35
C ILE A 64 -16.04 -12.68 -2.96
N ASP A 65 -15.38 -11.51 -2.81
CA ASP A 65 -15.92 -10.25 -3.33
C ASP A 65 -14.79 -9.26 -3.60
N LYS A 66 -15.06 -8.33 -4.53
CA LYS A 66 -14.25 -7.15 -4.80
C LYS A 66 -15.17 -5.96 -4.98
N ARG A 67 -14.89 -4.85 -4.30
CA ARG A 67 -15.68 -3.61 -4.39
C ARG A 67 -14.77 -2.44 -4.66
N HIS A 68 -15.23 -1.58 -5.53
CA HIS A 68 -14.72 -0.24 -5.70
C HIS A 68 -15.64 0.71 -4.90
N ILE A 69 -15.09 1.41 -3.93
CA ILE A 69 -15.84 2.31 -3.04
C ILE A 69 -15.46 3.74 -3.38
N PRO A 70 -16.36 4.50 -4.04
CA PRO A 70 -16.11 5.89 -4.33
C PRO A 70 -15.90 6.71 -3.05
N TYR A 71 -14.97 7.66 -3.10
CA TYR A 71 -14.66 8.56 -1.99
C TYR A 71 -15.91 9.24 -1.39
N GLU A 72 -16.86 9.67 -2.22
CA GLU A 72 -18.10 10.31 -1.76
C GLU A 72 -18.96 9.43 -0.83
N ASN A 73 -18.79 8.11 -0.88
CA ASN A 73 -19.51 7.17 -0.02
C ASN A 73 -18.91 7.08 1.40
N ILE A 74 -17.67 7.53 1.60
CA ILE A 74 -16.91 7.42 2.86
C ILE A 74 -16.45 8.77 3.39
N LYS A 75 -16.68 9.83 2.64
CA LYS A 75 -16.29 11.21 2.95
C LYS A 75 -16.76 11.65 4.33
N GLY A 76 -15.84 12.29 5.08
CA GLY A 76 -16.13 12.81 6.41
C GLY A 76 -16.37 11.74 7.48
N GLY A 77 -15.83 10.55 7.28
CA GLY A 77 -15.99 9.43 8.23
C GLY A 77 -17.36 8.76 8.15
N LYS A 78 -18.05 8.84 7.01
CA LYS A 78 -19.32 8.13 6.81
C LYS A 78 -19.07 6.62 6.78
N PRO A 79 -19.73 5.83 7.64
CA PRO A 79 -19.61 4.37 7.58
C PRO A 79 -20.16 3.80 6.27
N TYR A 80 -19.42 2.90 5.67
CA TYR A 80 -19.81 2.18 4.45
C TYR A 80 -20.46 0.85 4.82
N PRO A 81 -21.73 0.59 4.44
CA PRO A 81 -22.40 -0.67 4.75
C PRO A 81 -21.78 -1.80 3.92
N LEU A 82 -21.44 -2.90 4.58
CA LEU A 82 -20.89 -4.09 3.97
C LEU A 82 -21.84 -5.26 4.16
N GLU A 83 -22.53 -5.62 3.10
CA GLU A 83 -23.35 -6.84 3.06
C GLU A 83 -22.49 -8.02 2.65
N LEU A 84 -22.46 -9.07 3.47
CA LEU A 84 -21.72 -10.29 3.19
C LEU A 84 -22.68 -11.49 3.15
N PRO A 85 -22.56 -12.36 2.14
CA PRO A 85 -23.48 -13.47 1.95
C PRO A 85 -23.20 -14.68 2.88
N TYR A 86 -22.30 -14.51 3.87
CA TYR A 86 -21.89 -15.62 4.73
C TYR A 86 -21.59 -15.14 6.15
N SER A 87 -21.46 -16.10 7.07
CA SER A 87 -21.00 -15.90 8.44
C SER A 87 -19.70 -16.65 8.70
N GLY A 88 -18.92 -16.19 9.65
CA GLY A 88 -17.67 -16.82 10.06
C GLY A 88 -16.45 -15.92 9.88
N ASN A 89 -15.27 -16.55 9.91
CA ASN A 89 -14.01 -15.84 9.76
C ASN A 89 -13.82 -15.37 8.32
N ALA A 90 -13.25 -14.20 8.19
CA ALA A 90 -12.97 -13.54 6.92
C ALA A 90 -11.73 -12.67 6.99
N TYR A 91 -11.22 -12.28 5.83
CA TYR A 91 -10.15 -11.30 5.72
C TYR A 91 -10.59 -10.19 4.77
N LEU A 92 -10.13 -8.99 5.02
CA LEU A 92 -10.25 -7.88 4.09
C LEU A 92 -8.88 -7.29 3.75
N VAL A 93 -8.77 -6.78 2.53
CA VAL A 93 -7.67 -5.94 2.06
C VAL A 93 -8.31 -4.69 1.46
N ALA A 94 -8.07 -3.55 2.09
CA ALA A 94 -8.51 -2.25 1.59
C ALA A 94 -7.30 -1.42 1.21
N TRP A 95 -7.32 -0.82 0.03
CA TRP A 95 -6.21 0.00 -0.43
C TRP A 95 -6.66 1.13 -1.33
N THR A 96 -5.82 2.16 -1.42
CA THR A 96 -5.99 3.30 -2.30
C THR A 96 -4.62 3.87 -2.70
N LEU A 97 -4.60 4.62 -3.78
CA LEU A 97 -3.44 5.36 -4.24
C LEU A 97 -3.71 6.87 -4.12
N THR A 98 -2.67 7.69 -4.16
CA THR A 98 -2.85 9.15 -4.21
C THR A 98 -3.31 9.61 -5.59
N GLY A 99 -4.21 10.59 -5.60
CA GLY A 99 -4.97 11.06 -6.75
C GLY A 99 -4.27 11.98 -7.75
N ASP A 100 -3.01 11.88 -7.97
CA ASP A 100 -2.32 12.75 -8.94
C ASP A 100 -2.17 12.03 -10.29
N GLU A 101 -3.19 12.17 -11.16
CA GLU A 101 -3.27 11.50 -12.46
C GLU A 101 -2.30 12.04 -13.50
N ASP A 102 -1.76 13.26 -13.32
CA ASP A 102 -1.01 13.97 -14.36
C ASP A 102 0.44 13.50 -14.53
N ILE A 103 0.96 12.67 -13.65
CA ILE A 103 2.31 12.14 -13.73
C ILE A 103 2.22 10.67 -14.14
N LYS A 104 2.97 10.26 -15.15
CA LYS A 104 3.19 8.84 -15.49
C LYS A 104 3.93 8.15 -14.35
N LYS A 105 3.21 7.84 -13.29
CA LYS A 105 3.74 7.17 -12.11
C LYS A 105 3.65 5.67 -12.30
N VAL A 106 4.66 4.98 -11.84
CA VAL A 106 4.58 3.55 -11.65
C VAL A 106 3.69 3.30 -10.43
N SER A 107 2.59 2.60 -10.63
CA SER A 107 1.63 2.35 -9.55
C SER A 107 1.84 0.97 -8.97
N PRO A 108 1.94 0.84 -7.63
CA PRO A 108 1.77 -0.45 -6.99
C PRO A 108 0.38 -1.00 -7.27
N ALA A 109 0.28 -2.28 -7.55
CA ALA A 109 -0.99 -2.96 -7.80
C ALA A 109 -1.06 -4.28 -7.03
N LEU A 110 -2.28 -4.70 -6.71
CA LEU A 110 -2.52 -5.98 -6.06
C LEU A 110 -2.51 -7.09 -7.12
N PHE A 111 -1.61 -8.04 -6.96
CA PHE A 111 -1.47 -9.23 -7.81
C PHE A 111 -1.73 -10.50 -7.01
N ASP A 112 -1.98 -11.61 -7.71
CA ASP A 112 -2.31 -12.91 -7.13
C ASP A 112 -3.43 -12.82 -6.09
N ASP A 113 -4.44 -12.02 -6.39
CA ASP A 113 -5.49 -11.59 -5.48
C ASP A 113 -6.61 -12.64 -5.29
N GLU A 114 -6.53 -13.79 -5.94
CA GLU A 114 -7.53 -14.86 -5.81
C GLU A 114 -7.48 -15.56 -4.45
N ASN A 115 -6.32 -15.52 -3.78
CA ASN A 115 -6.14 -16.09 -2.45
C ASN A 115 -5.40 -15.11 -1.54
N TYR A 116 -5.93 -14.87 -0.35
CA TYR A 116 -5.35 -13.97 0.66
C TYR A 116 -3.89 -14.30 0.99
N ALA A 117 -3.55 -15.60 1.11
CA ALA A 117 -2.19 -16.02 1.44
C ALA A 117 -1.15 -15.68 0.37
N THR A 118 -1.58 -15.57 -0.90
CA THR A 118 -0.70 -15.23 -2.03
C THR A 118 -0.86 -13.79 -2.51
N ALA A 119 -1.88 -13.09 -2.01
CA ALA A 119 -2.14 -11.69 -2.36
C ALA A 119 -0.92 -10.81 -2.03
N ARG A 120 -0.45 -10.07 -3.02
CA ARG A 120 0.74 -9.23 -2.89
C ARG A 120 0.60 -7.93 -3.67
N PHE A 121 1.13 -6.86 -3.13
CA PHE A 121 1.40 -5.65 -3.90
C PHE A 121 2.76 -5.77 -4.56
N SER A 122 2.82 -5.44 -5.83
CA SER A 122 4.06 -5.40 -6.60
C SER A 122 4.06 -4.15 -7.45
N MET A 123 5.24 -3.71 -7.84
CA MET A 123 5.37 -2.69 -8.87
C MET A 123 4.92 -3.30 -10.20
N SER A 124 4.17 -2.54 -11.00
CA SER A 124 3.78 -2.99 -12.34
C SER A 124 5.03 -3.27 -13.18
N GLU A 125 5.07 -4.42 -13.84
CA GLU A 125 6.22 -4.84 -14.63
C GLU A 125 6.44 -3.89 -15.81
N HIS A 126 7.43 -3.02 -15.69
CA HIS A 126 8.11 -2.46 -16.86
C HIS A 126 9.33 -3.34 -17.12
N THR A 127 9.15 -4.34 -17.97
CA THR A 127 10.23 -5.13 -18.51
C THR A 127 11.08 -4.30 -19.45
N THR A 128 12.08 -3.63 -18.92
CA THR A 128 13.21 -3.17 -19.72
C THR A 128 14.39 -4.09 -19.47
N ARG A 129 14.59 -5.01 -20.44
CA ARG A 129 15.80 -5.79 -20.70
C ARG A 129 16.68 -6.12 -19.48
N GLY A 130 16.24 -7.05 -18.63
CA GLY A 130 17.15 -7.80 -17.76
C GLY A 130 17.67 -7.10 -16.49
N ALA A 131 17.38 -5.83 -16.28
CA ALA A 131 17.58 -5.16 -15.02
C ALA A 131 16.20 -4.73 -14.49
N SER A 132 15.91 -5.05 -13.24
CA SER A 132 14.69 -4.63 -12.55
C SER A 132 14.81 -3.17 -12.16
N SER A 133 14.85 -2.26 -13.12
CA SER A 133 14.83 -0.82 -12.88
C SER A 133 13.47 -0.24 -13.27
N TYR A 134 12.98 0.69 -12.46
CA TYR A 134 11.76 1.44 -12.69
C TYR A 134 12.11 2.91 -12.87
N ASN A 135 11.65 3.49 -13.97
CA ASN A 135 11.85 4.90 -14.26
C ASN A 135 10.61 5.70 -13.89
N GLY A 136 10.81 6.76 -13.13
CA GLY A 136 9.79 7.72 -12.75
C GLY A 136 9.30 7.57 -11.32
N SER A 137 8.44 8.49 -10.93
CA SER A 137 7.91 8.60 -9.58
C SER A 137 6.90 7.48 -9.28
N ILE A 138 6.99 6.89 -8.09
CA ILE A 138 6.06 5.88 -7.61
C ILE A 138 4.90 6.55 -6.89
N GLN A 139 3.69 6.12 -7.21
CA GLN A 139 2.47 6.57 -6.56
C GLN A 139 2.38 6.06 -5.12
N GLU A 140 1.93 6.91 -4.18
CA GLU A 140 1.77 6.51 -2.78
C GLU A 140 0.69 5.45 -2.63
N LEU A 141 1.00 4.42 -1.86
CA LEU A 141 0.08 3.32 -1.53
C LEU A 141 -0.34 3.41 -0.06
N PHE A 142 -1.64 3.43 0.15
CA PHE A 142 -2.25 3.27 1.47
C PHE A 142 -2.94 1.93 1.54
N LEU A 143 -2.72 1.18 2.61
CA LEU A 143 -3.19 -0.19 2.74
C LEU A 143 -3.62 -0.51 4.18
N LYS A 144 -4.68 -1.30 4.28
CA LYS A 144 -5.04 -2.07 5.48
C LYS A 144 -5.38 -3.49 5.09
N SER A 145 -4.76 -4.43 5.77
CA SER A 145 -5.16 -5.84 5.78
C SER A 145 -5.56 -6.25 7.17
N MET A 146 -6.65 -7.00 7.33
CA MET A 146 -7.10 -7.49 8.63
C MET A 146 -8.00 -8.71 8.53
N ALA A 147 -7.93 -9.56 9.55
CA ALA A 147 -8.92 -10.61 9.80
C ALA A 147 -10.10 -10.06 10.59
N PHE A 148 -11.28 -10.58 10.35
CA PHE A 148 -12.47 -10.28 11.16
C PHE A 148 -13.42 -11.50 11.18
N THR A 149 -14.39 -11.49 12.08
CA THR A 149 -15.44 -12.50 12.12
C THR A 149 -16.76 -11.82 11.81
N GLN A 150 -17.51 -12.35 10.84
CA GLN A 150 -18.85 -11.89 10.51
C GLN A 150 -19.88 -12.70 11.30
N ASN A 151 -20.71 -11.99 12.03
CA ASN A 151 -21.90 -12.53 12.68
C ASN A 151 -23.14 -11.83 12.09
N PRO A 152 -24.02 -12.54 11.37
CA PRO A 152 -25.15 -11.92 10.69
C PRO A 152 -26.23 -11.37 11.65
N GLN A 153 -26.14 -11.64 12.94
CA GLN A 153 -27.07 -11.12 13.95
C GLN A 153 -26.50 -9.93 14.74
N GLU A 154 -25.30 -9.48 14.43
CA GLU A 154 -24.61 -8.42 15.17
C GLU A 154 -24.47 -7.15 14.33
N ASN A 155 -24.86 -6.03 14.91
CA ASN A 155 -24.54 -4.71 14.37
C ASN A 155 -23.11 -4.36 14.78
N ARG A 156 -22.22 -4.23 13.79
CA ARG A 156 -20.80 -3.99 14.05
C ARG A 156 -20.22 -2.96 13.08
N THR A 157 -19.33 -2.13 13.61
CA THR A 157 -18.48 -1.26 12.80
C THR A 157 -17.02 -1.71 12.94
N LEU A 158 -16.37 -1.98 11.79
CA LEU A 158 -14.94 -2.25 11.72
C LEU A 158 -14.21 -0.96 11.34
N ASN A 159 -13.20 -0.61 12.12
CA ASN A 159 -12.29 0.47 11.76
C ASN A 159 -11.24 -0.05 10.78
N VAL A 160 -11.21 0.52 9.58
CA VAL A 160 -10.27 0.20 8.50
C VAL A 160 -9.29 1.37 8.38
N ASP A 161 -8.27 1.35 9.23
CA ASP A 161 -7.24 2.39 9.28
C ASP A 161 -6.17 2.12 8.20
N VAL A 162 -6.34 2.76 7.03
CA VAL A 162 -5.37 2.64 5.95
C VAL A 162 -4.14 3.50 6.24
N ARG A 163 -2.95 2.94 5.98
CA ARG A 163 -1.67 3.57 6.31
C ARG A 163 -0.72 3.55 5.14
N LYS A 164 0.14 4.56 5.08
CA LYS A 164 1.23 4.62 4.11
C LYS A 164 2.08 3.36 4.14
N GLN A 165 2.35 2.81 2.98
CA GLN A 165 3.14 1.60 2.83
C GLN A 165 4.55 1.87 2.26
N LEU A 166 4.74 2.98 1.60
CA LEU A 166 6.00 3.33 0.97
C LEU A 166 6.88 4.20 1.87
N CYS A 167 8.19 4.15 1.64
CA CYS A 167 9.16 5.07 2.18
C CYS A 167 9.41 6.19 1.17
N SER A 168 9.35 7.44 1.59
CA SER A 168 9.65 8.58 0.74
C SER A 168 11.14 8.91 0.81
N ILE A 169 11.76 9.15 -0.34
CA ILE A 169 13.16 9.55 -0.48
C ILE A 169 13.19 10.92 -1.16
N SER A 170 13.75 11.91 -0.50
CA SER A 170 14.03 13.23 -1.07
C SER A 170 15.54 13.45 -1.16
N VAL A 171 16.02 13.81 -2.33
CA VAL A 171 17.44 14.05 -2.58
C VAL A 171 17.62 15.48 -3.07
N THR A 172 18.44 16.24 -2.35
CA THR A 172 18.83 17.61 -2.70
C THR A 172 20.33 17.65 -2.94
N ILE A 173 20.76 18.27 -4.03
CA ILE A 173 22.15 18.58 -4.31
C ILE A 173 22.29 20.09 -4.17
N GLU A 174 22.99 20.54 -3.11
CA GLU A 174 23.32 21.95 -2.91
C GLU A 174 24.34 22.44 -3.96
N GLU A 175 24.41 23.76 -4.16
CA GLU A 175 25.35 24.39 -5.08
C GLU A 175 25.23 23.92 -6.53
N GLY A 176 23.98 23.76 -7.00
CA GLY A 176 23.63 23.14 -8.29
C GLY A 176 24.35 23.75 -9.49
N GLY A 177 24.58 25.07 -9.52
CA GLY A 177 25.33 25.72 -10.60
C GLY A 177 26.79 25.26 -10.70
N SER A 178 27.47 25.10 -9.55
CA SER A 178 28.82 24.55 -9.49
C SER A 178 28.83 23.07 -9.84
N PHE A 179 27.85 22.34 -9.35
CA PHE A 179 27.68 20.92 -9.66
C PHE A 179 27.41 20.67 -11.13
N ALA A 180 26.54 21.47 -11.77
CA ALA A 180 26.29 21.41 -13.22
C ALA A 180 27.51 21.73 -14.07
N THR A 181 28.43 22.55 -13.56
CA THR A 181 29.70 22.83 -14.25
C THR A 181 30.63 21.61 -14.23
N GLN A 182 30.62 20.87 -13.13
CA GLN A 182 31.41 19.64 -12.99
C GLN A 182 30.77 18.45 -13.73
N TYR A 183 29.44 18.37 -13.74
CA TYR A 183 28.63 17.33 -14.36
C TYR A 183 27.62 17.96 -15.33
N PRO A 184 28.05 18.30 -16.57
CA PRO A 184 27.21 19.07 -17.49
C PRO A 184 26.12 18.27 -18.19
N GLY A 185 26.06 16.96 -17.97
CA GLY A 185 25.06 16.07 -18.55
C GLY A 185 23.71 16.13 -17.84
N ILE A 186 22.77 15.34 -18.35
CA ILE A 186 21.46 15.18 -17.70
C ILE A 186 21.66 14.40 -16.39
N LEU A 187 21.20 15.00 -15.30
CA LEU A 187 21.28 14.37 -13.99
C LEU A 187 20.02 13.56 -13.67
N SER A 188 20.26 12.35 -13.18
CA SER A 188 19.23 11.49 -12.61
C SER A 188 19.75 10.81 -11.34
N MET A 189 18.85 10.23 -10.56
CA MET A 189 19.20 9.41 -9.42
C MET A 189 18.78 7.97 -9.63
N ALA A 190 19.55 7.04 -9.06
CA ALA A 190 19.18 5.64 -8.90
C ALA A 190 19.12 5.32 -7.42
N ILE A 191 17.99 4.79 -6.96
CA ILE A 191 17.77 4.41 -5.56
C ILE A 191 17.80 2.88 -5.48
N TYR A 192 18.70 2.37 -4.66
CA TYR A 192 18.87 0.95 -4.36
C TYR A 192 18.33 0.64 -2.96
N GLY A 193 18.06 -0.63 -2.67
CA GLY A 193 17.58 -1.08 -1.36
C GLY A 193 16.04 -1.17 -1.27
N SER A 194 15.33 -1.01 -2.38
CA SER A 194 13.89 -1.23 -2.46
C SER A 194 13.56 -2.68 -2.73
N SER A 195 12.49 -3.19 -2.12
CA SER A 195 11.91 -4.50 -2.45
C SER A 195 10.98 -4.41 -3.65
N TYR A 196 10.82 -5.53 -4.37
CA TYR A 196 9.91 -5.61 -5.52
C TYR A 196 8.45 -5.70 -5.10
N SER A 197 8.15 -6.44 -4.03
CA SER A 197 6.79 -6.74 -3.64
C SER A 197 6.62 -6.86 -2.12
N TYR A 198 5.37 -6.83 -1.70
CA TYR A 198 4.92 -6.97 -0.33
C TYR A 198 3.79 -7.98 -0.25
N ASN A 199 3.94 -9.04 0.57
CA ASN A 199 2.89 -10.02 0.84
C ASN A 199 1.93 -9.48 1.90
N VAL A 200 0.64 -9.46 1.56
CA VAL A 200 -0.40 -8.86 2.40
C VAL A 200 -0.71 -9.68 3.65
N ALA A 201 -0.74 -11.01 3.50
CA ALA A 201 -1.08 -11.93 4.59
C ALA A 201 0.05 -12.09 5.62
N GLU A 202 1.28 -12.12 5.13
CA GLU A 202 2.47 -12.29 5.97
C GLU A 202 2.98 -10.97 6.57
N ASP A 203 2.48 -9.84 6.07
CA ASP A 203 2.96 -8.50 6.42
C ASP A 203 4.48 -8.34 6.19
N LYS A 204 4.98 -8.94 5.09
CA LYS A 204 6.41 -8.98 4.78
C LYS A 204 6.71 -8.53 3.36
N GLN A 205 7.84 -7.86 3.22
CA GLN A 205 8.43 -7.59 1.92
C GLN A 205 8.94 -8.90 1.34
N ASN A 206 8.73 -9.06 0.03
CA ASN A 206 9.13 -10.26 -0.68
C ASN A 206 9.69 -9.89 -2.05
N GLY A 207 10.57 -10.74 -2.56
CA GLY A 207 11.06 -10.63 -3.91
C GLY A 207 12.42 -9.96 -4.07
N SER A 208 12.82 -9.83 -5.33
CA SER A 208 14.10 -9.30 -5.75
C SER A 208 14.25 -7.81 -5.42
N ARG A 209 15.49 -7.37 -5.30
CA ARG A 209 15.84 -5.95 -5.23
C ARG A 209 15.51 -5.29 -6.56
N ILE A 210 15.00 -4.07 -6.48
CA ILE A 210 14.77 -3.22 -7.63
C ILE A 210 15.55 -1.92 -7.49
N VAL A 211 15.87 -1.33 -8.63
CA VAL A 211 16.45 0.02 -8.72
C VAL A 211 15.35 0.96 -9.21
N ILE A 212 15.21 2.08 -8.54
CA ILE A 212 14.25 3.12 -8.93
C ILE A 212 15.05 4.31 -9.42
N GLU A 213 14.80 4.70 -10.67
CA GLU A 213 15.48 5.81 -11.33
C GLU A 213 14.52 6.99 -11.48
N ASP A 214 15.01 8.19 -11.23
CA ASP A 214 14.25 9.42 -11.43
C ASP A 214 15.15 10.58 -11.85
N SER A 215 14.57 11.63 -12.43
CA SER A 215 15.28 12.79 -12.92
C SER A 215 15.29 13.89 -11.86
N PHE A 216 16.37 14.69 -11.83
CA PHE A 216 16.44 15.89 -11.02
C PHE A 216 15.76 17.08 -11.72
N SER A 217 15.08 17.88 -10.90
CA SER A 217 14.62 19.22 -11.28
C SER A 217 15.55 20.27 -10.71
N TYR A 218 15.99 21.22 -11.54
CA TYR A 218 16.80 22.32 -11.09
C TYR A 218 15.92 23.47 -10.54
N MET A 219 16.17 23.88 -9.32
CA MET A 219 15.46 24.95 -8.62
C MET A 219 16.34 26.22 -8.62
N GLU A 220 16.08 27.12 -9.56
CA GLU A 220 16.89 28.37 -9.71
C GLU A 220 16.90 29.23 -8.45
N SER A 221 15.77 29.32 -7.73
CA SER A 221 15.63 30.17 -6.54
C SER A 221 16.54 29.76 -5.38
N SER A 222 16.83 28.47 -5.21
CA SER A 222 17.70 27.94 -4.17
C SER A 222 19.06 27.50 -4.70
N ASN A 223 19.27 27.49 -6.02
CA ASN A 223 20.45 26.95 -6.67
C ASN A 223 20.72 25.49 -6.30
N GLU A 224 19.67 24.66 -6.39
CA GLU A 224 19.69 23.25 -6.00
C GLU A 224 19.11 22.36 -7.08
N TYR A 225 19.58 21.10 -7.15
CA TYR A 225 18.86 20.04 -7.82
C TYR A 225 18.05 19.25 -6.80
N VAL A 226 16.79 18.98 -7.11
CA VAL A 226 15.87 18.24 -6.22
C VAL A 226 15.25 17.09 -6.99
N ALA A 227 15.19 15.93 -6.35
CA ALA A 227 14.45 14.78 -6.82
C ALA A 227 13.74 14.10 -5.65
N GLU A 228 12.50 13.64 -5.86
CA GLU A 228 11.71 12.96 -4.85
C GLU A 228 11.12 11.69 -5.45
N ASN A 229 11.23 10.60 -4.72
CA ASN A 229 10.60 9.36 -5.11
C ASN A 229 10.17 8.54 -3.88
N LYS A 230 9.48 7.45 -4.14
CA LYS A 230 9.05 6.49 -3.12
C LYS A 230 9.61 5.11 -3.46
N VAL A 231 9.83 4.33 -2.42
CA VAL A 231 10.35 2.98 -2.54
C VAL A 231 9.53 2.02 -1.68
N MET A 232 9.40 0.77 -2.12
CA MET A 232 8.90 -0.29 -1.26
C MET A 232 9.86 -0.45 -0.08
N PRO A 233 9.37 -0.71 1.14
CA PRO A 233 10.23 -0.98 2.28
C PRO A 233 11.24 -2.09 1.96
N ALA A 234 12.41 -2.02 2.58
CA ALA A 234 13.43 -3.06 2.43
C ALA A 234 12.92 -4.39 2.98
N SER A 235 13.35 -5.48 2.36
CA SER A 235 13.22 -6.81 2.96
C SER A 235 13.98 -6.82 4.28
N PHE A 236 13.27 -7.08 5.36
CA PHE A 236 13.85 -7.14 6.70
C PHE A 236 13.78 -8.56 7.22
N ASP A 237 14.92 -9.21 7.38
CA ASP A 237 15.01 -10.44 8.15
C ASP A 237 15.06 -10.09 9.63
N SER A 238 13.95 -10.30 10.33
CA SER A 238 13.84 -10.03 11.76
C SER A 238 14.77 -10.89 12.63
N ALA A 239 15.22 -12.03 12.13
CA ALA A 239 16.12 -12.93 12.85
C ALA A 239 17.58 -12.48 12.80
N THR A 240 18.01 -11.89 11.69
CA THR A 240 19.39 -11.45 11.48
C THR A 240 19.59 -9.95 11.60
N GLY A 241 18.50 -9.18 11.63
CA GLY A 241 18.54 -7.73 11.52
C GLY A 241 19.07 -7.22 10.18
N GLN A 242 19.28 -8.13 9.23
CA GLN A 242 19.82 -7.78 7.91
C GLN A 242 18.71 -7.34 6.98
N GLY A 243 18.96 -6.31 6.27
CA GLY A 243 18.16 -5.73 5.19
C GLY A 243 19.05 -4.74 4.48
N ASP A 244 18.70 -4.42 3.24
CA ASP A 244 19.50 -3.51 2.46
C ASP A 244 19.30 -2.06 2.92
N ASN A 245 20.40 -1.34 3.04
CA ASN A 245 20.34 0.10 3.20
C ASN A 245 19.87 0.74 1.89
N ILE A 246 19.25 1.89 2.03
CA ILE A 246 19.02 2.77 0.89
C ILE A 246 20.36 3.35 0.46
N VAL A 247 20.71 3.12 -0.79
CA VAL A 247 21.85 3.75 -1.45
C VAL A 247 21.34 4.65 -2.57
N VAL A 248 21.70 5.91 -2.53
CA VAL A 248 21.37 6.88 -3.57
C VAL A 248 22.61 7.09 -4.43
N THR A 249 22.48 6.84 -5.73
CA THR A 249 23.53 7.07 -6.72
C THR A 249 23.09 8.17 -7.68
N ILE A 250 23.90 9.18 -7.87
CA ILE A 250 23.69 10.22 -8.87
C ILE A 250 24.31 9.77 -10.18
N LEU A 251 23.53 9.88 -11.23
CA LEU A 251 23.94 9.52 -12.59
C LEU A 251 24.01 10.76 -13.46
N GLU A 252 25.05 10.86 -14.28
CA GLU A 252 25.20 11.83 -15.36
C GLU A 252 25.12 11.10 -16.70
N GLY A 253 24.09 11.40 -17.50
CA GLY A 253 23.87 10.70 -18.77
C GLY A 253 23.77 9.18 -18.63
N GLY A 254 23.27 8.69 -17.47
CA GLY A 254 23.18 7.27 -17.16
C GLY A 254 24.43 6.63 -16.57
N THR A 255 25.52 7.41 -16.39
CA THR A 255 26.77 6.93 -15.78
C THR A 255 26.84 7.39 -14.33
N ALA A 256 27.13 6.50 -13.40
CA ALA A 256 27.26 6.81 -11.99
C ALA A 256 28.45 7.76 -11.73
N CYS A 257 28.20 8.84 -11.01
CA CYS A 257 29.21 9.83 -10.65
C CYS A 257 29.38 10.05 -9.15
N LEU A 258 28.32 9.95 -8.37
CA LEU A 258 28.35 10.02 -6.90
C LEU A 258 27.47 8.94 -6.29
N SER A 259 27.84 8.47 -5.09
CA SER A 259 27.03 7.52 -4.34
C SER A 259 27.04 7.84 -2.85
N VAL A 260 25.87 7.67 -2.22
CA VAL A 260 25.65 7.84 -0.78
C VAL A 260 24.95 6.62 -0.22
N ASP A 261 25.63 5.87 0.66
CA ASP A 261 24.97 4.87 1.50
C ASP A 261 24.36 5.60 2.71
N THR A 262 23.04 5.57 2.82
CA THR A 262 22.36 6.26 3.91
C THR A 262 22.49 5.53 5.25
N GLU A 263 23.00 4.30 5.27
CA GLU A 263 23.00 3.38 6.42
C GLU A 263 21.60 3.19 7.05
N THR A 264 20.57 3.54 6.28
CA THR A 264 19.17 3.52 6.71
C THR A 264 18.37 2.62 5.78
N LYS A 265 17.48 1.84 6.34
CA LYS A 265 16.57 0.97 5.60
C LYS A 265 15.29 1.72 5.29
N ALA A 266 14.70 1.44 4.13
CA ALA A 266 13.36 1.93 3.83
C ALA A 266 12.34 1.32 4.80
N GLN A 267 11.53 2.19 5.43
CA GLN A 267 10.47 1.80 6.35
C GLN A 267 9.15 2.45 5.92
N ARG A 268 8.04 1.81 6.23
CA ARG A 268 6.70 2.28 5.88
C ARG A 268 6.42 3.65 6.49
N GLY A 269 5.91 4.57 5.67
CA GLY A 269 5.51 5.91 6.09
C GLY A 269 6.67 6.80 6.56
N VAL A 270 7.92 6.35 6.42
CA VAL A 270 9.10 7.12 6.80
C VAL A 270 9.58 7.94 5.61
N GLN A 271 10.05 9.14 5.88
CA GLN A 271 10.75 9.99 4.93
C GLN A 271 12.24 10.02 5.24
N ILE A 272 13.07 9.82 4.21
CA ILE A 272 14.51 9.94 4.23
C ILE A 272 14.89 11.12 3.35
N ASN A 273 15.53 12.12 3.92
CA ASN A 273 16.05 13.28 3.19
C ASN A 273 17.58 13.15 3.10
N VAL A 274 18.10 13.25 1.89
CA VAL A 274 19.53 13.18 1.58
C VAL A 274 19.94 14.51 0.97
N VAL A 275 20.74 15.30 1.69
CA VAL A 275 21.27 16.58 1.21
C VAL A 275 22.76 16.39 0.88
N ILE A 276 23.09 16.38 -0.39
CA ILE A 276 24.45 16.23 -0.91
C ILE A 276 25.10 17.61 -1.01
N ARG A 277 26.29 17.74 -0.46
CA ARG A 277 27.08 18.99 -0.48
C ARG A 277 28.38 18.76 -1.26
N PRO A 278 28.38 19.05 -2.56
CA PRO A 278 29.49 18.66 -3.44
C PRO A 278 30.83 19.25 -3.03
N THR A 279 30.89 20.53 -2.65
CA THR A 279 32.14 21.19 -2.26
C THR A 279 32.73 20.67 -0.94
N LYS A 280 31.88 20.09 -0.07
CA LYS A 280 32.28 19.47 1.19
C LYS A 280 32.55 17.99 1.09
N MET A 281 32.20 17.39 -0.04
CA MET A 281 32.28 15.95 -0.28
C MET A 281 31.57 15.15 0.81
N ASP A 282 30.43 15.64 1.28
CA ASP A 282 29.61 14.98 2.28
C ASP A 282 28.11 15.05 1.96
N ALA A 283 27.35 14.25 2.67
CA ALA A 283 25.88 14.28 2.64
C ALA A 283 25.33 14.31 4.08
N ILE A 284 24.22 15.01 4.24
CA ILE A 284 23.43 15.00 5.46
C ILE A 284 22.20 14.14 5.20
N ILE A 285 22.03 13.07 5.97
CA ILE A 285 20.88 12.20 5.91
C ILE A 285 19.97 12.48 7.10
N THR A 286 18.69 12.79 6.85
CA THR A 286 17.70 13.03 7.90
C THR A 286 16.60 11.99 7.79
N VAL A 287 16.33 11.30 8.90
CA VAL A 287 15.27 10.28 8.99
C VAL A 287 14.38 10.65 10.17
N GLY A 288 13.19 11.16 9.91
CA GLY A 288 12.35 11.74 10.95
C GLY A 288 13.09 12.88 11.67
N SER A 289 13.33 12.74 13.00
CA SER A 289 14.10 13.68 13.82
C SER A 289 15.60 13.38 13.89
N TRP A 290 16.06 12.29 13.28
CA TRP A 290 17.46 11.88 13.29
C TRP A 290 18.22 12.48 12.14
N GLN A 291 19.46 12.91 12.39
CA GLN A 291 20.35 13.44 11.36
C GLN A 291 21.73 12.77 11.45
N ILE A 292 22.21 12.28 10.32
CA ILE A 292 23.53 11.64 10.18
C ILE A 292 24.29 12.34 9.08
N ARG A 293 25.59 12.55 9.27
CA ARG A 293 26.50 13.08 8.25
C ARG A 293 27.35 11.96 7.68
N LYS A 294 27.40 11.85 6.37
CA LYS A 294 28.14 10.82 5.64
C LYS A 294 29.10 11.41 4.61
N ALA A 295 30.18 10.70 4.35
CA ALA A 295 31.04 11.01 3.20
C ALA A 295 30.32 10.58 1.90
N VAL A 296 30.49 11.37 0.85
CA VAL A 296 30.04 11.04 -0.51
C VAL A 296 31.16 10.28 -1.21
N THR A 297 30.84 9.17 -1.81
CA THR A 297 31.78 8.41 -2.66
C THR A 297 31.71 8.94 -4.09
N VAL A 298 32.82 9.39 -4.62
CA VAL A 298 32.98 9.69 -6.06
C VAL A 298 33.26 8.38 -6.78
N LEU A 299 32.55 8.10 -7.86
CA LEU A 299 32.62 6.86 -8.64
C LEU A 299 33.35 7.05 -9.97
#